data_1d0e7ff65f7b0576df600001b3b729b3
#
_entry.id   1d0e7ff65f7b0576df600001b3b729b3
#
_cell.length_a   1.000
_cell.length_b   1.000
_cell.length_c   1.000
_cell.angle_alpha   90.00
_cell.angle_beta   90.00
_cell.angle_gamma   90.00
#
_symmetry.space_group_name_H-M   'P 1'
#
loop_
_entity.id
_entity.type
_entity.pdbx_description
1 polymer ?
#
loop_
_entity_poly.entity_id
_entity_poly.type
_entity_poly.pdbx_seq_one_letter_code
_entity_poly.pdbx_strand_id
1 'polypeptide(L)'
;QRYLKYSDPQVKIVNYRGNKFFIDGEVKQPGEFPINDAPVSLYSAISMAGGATPTGDSNNIVFNRKGISYNIGLQSLRELGTSANQIYLQDGDSIHVNSQDRNKIYVLGEFGRVEPVPIKEQGISLAQVLGESKGLDSNTANAAKIYVVRDNINTRTTDIYYVDMQTITSFALANRFQM
;
A
#
# COMPACT_ATOMS: atom_id res chain seq x y z
N GLN A 1 8.23 -64.41 -21.46
CA GLN A 1 7.48 -63.25 -20.96
C GLN A 1 6.93 -63.58 -19.59
N ARG A 2 7.47 -62.96 -18.51
CA ARG A 2 6.97 -63.10 -17.14
C ARG A 2 5.84 -62.09 -16.96
N TYR A 3 4.61 -62.52 -17.00
CA TYR A 3 3.48 -61.70 -16.59
C TYR A 3 3.45 -61.60 -15.06
N LEU A 4 3.46 -60.37 -14.54
CA LEU A 4 3.22 -60.11 -13.11
C LEU A 4 1.77 -60.49 -12.77
N LYS A 5 1.59 -61.51 -11.96
CA LYS A 5 0.28 -62.11 -11.66
C LYS A 5 -0.56 -61.30 -10.66
N TYR A 6 0.08 -60.33 -9.98
CA TYR A 6 -0.55 -59.36 -9.09
C TYR A 6 0.27 -58.05 -9.14
N SER A 7 -0.12 -57.12 -9.95
CA SER A 7 0.37 -55.76 -9.92
C SER A 7 -0.75 -54.86 -9.39
N ASP A 8 -0.60 -54.35 -8.21
CA ASP A 8 -1.38 -53.21 -7.71
C ASP A 8 -0.49 -51.96 -7.87
N PRO A 9 -0.50 -51.35 -9.08
CA PRO A 9 0.34 -50.18 -9.31
C PRO A 9 -0.20 -49.01 -8.53
N GLN A 10 0.50 -48.61 -7.49
CA GLN A 10 0.23 -47.36 -6.78
C GLN A 10 0.90 -46.23 -7.56
N VAL A 11 0.10 -45.37 -8.16
CA VAL A 11 0.59 -44.14 -8.79
C VAL A 11 0.62 -43.04 -7.73
N LYS A 12 1.82 -42.62 -7.32
CA LYS A 12 2.04 -41.48 -6.42
C LYS A 12 2.58 -40.33 -7.24
N ILE A 13 1.87 -39.19 -7.24
CA ILE A 13 2.41 -37.96 -7.80
C ILE A 13 3.50 -37.49 -6.85
N VAL A 14 4.76 -37.56 -7.28
CA VAL A 14 5.92 -37.23 -6.44
C VAL A 14 6.25 -35.73 -6.51
N ASN A 15 5.87 -35.06 -7.60
CA ASN A 15 6.06 -33.63 -7.75
C ASN A 15 5.01 -33.07 -8.72
N TYR A 16 4.36 -32.03 -8.35
CA TYR A 16 3.41 -31.27 -9.18
C TYR A 16 4.01 -29.89 -9.46
N ARG A 17 4.42 -29.64 -10.68
CA ARG A 17 4.78 -28.30 -11.16
C ARG A 17 3.51 -27.61 -11.62
N GLY A 18 2.71 -27.15 -10.69
CA GLY A 18 1.50 -26.40 -10.96
C GLY A 18 1.78 -24.91 -11.17
N ASN A 19 0.71 -24.19 -11.48
CA ASN A 19 0.70 -22.75 -11.55
C ASN A 19 1.10 -22.15 -10.19
N LYS A 20 1.84 -21.05 -10.22
CA LYS A 20 2.35 -20.39 -9.02
C LYS A 20 2.34 -18.88 -9.19
N PHE A 21 2.30 -18.19 -8.07
CA PHE A 21 2.49 -16.74 -7.98
C PHE A 21 3.56 -16.40 -6.96
N PHE A 22 4.05 -15.19 -7.04
CA PHE A 22 5.07 -14.66 -6.14
C PHE A 22 4.49 -13.52 -5.32
N ILE A 23 4.85 -13.45 -4.04
CA ILE A 23 4.51 -12.32 -3.19
C ILE A 23 5.72 -11.91 -2.38
N ASP A 24 6.00 -10.61 -2.36
CA ASP A 24 7.13 -10.03 -1.66
C ASP A 24 6.79 -8.66 -1.05
N GLY A 25 7.81 -7.98 -0.50
CA GLY A 25 7.66 -6.71 0.19
C GLY A 25 7.15 -6.88 1.62
N GLU A 26 6.29 -5.99 2.06
CA GLU A 26 5.79 -5.89 3.43
C GLU A 26 4.66 -6.90 3.72
N VAL A 27 4.97 -8.18 3.59
CA VAL A 27 4.12 -9.31 4.00
C VAL A 27 4.84 -10.18 5.02
N LYS A 28 4.11 -10.89 5.86
CA LYS A 28 4.72 -11.69 6.95
C LYS A 28 5.52 -12.89 6.44
N GLN A 29 5.12 -13.48 5.33
CA GLN A 29 5.75 -14.64 4.72
C GLN A 29 5.91 -14.42 3.22
N PRO A 30 6.94 -13.67 2.78
CA PRO A 30 7.21 -13.53 1.36
C PRO A 30 7.68 -14.86 0.76
N GLY A 31 7.35 -15.09 -0.53
CA GLY A 31 7.76 -16.30 -1.20
C GLY A 31 6.94 -16.65 -2.43
N GLU A 32 7.09 -17.89 -2.84
CA GLU A 32 6.39 -18.52 -3.94
C GLU A 32 5.25 -19.38 -3.40
N PHE A 33 4.04 -19.23 -3.96
CA PHE A 33 2.85 -19.95 -3.54
C PHE A 33 2.21 -20.67 -4.72
N PRO A 34 1.75 -21.92 -4.54
CA PRO A 34 1.08 -22.65 -5.59
C PRO A 34 -0.35 -22.16 -5.80
N ILE A 35 -0.80 -22.17 -7.06
CA ILE A 35 -2.21 -22.05 -7.41
C ILE A 35 -2.70 -23.47 -7.67
N ASN A 36 -3.43 -24.02 -6.71
CA ASN A 36 -4.00 -25.36 -6.80
C ASN A 36 -5.34 -25.33 -7.58
N ASP A 37 -6.18 -26.35 -7.39
CA ASP A 37 -7.45 -26.52 -8.10
C ASP A 37 -8.47 -25.40 -7.87
N ALA A 38 -8.36 -24.68 -6.76
CA ALA A 38 -9.22 -23.54 -6.45
C ALA A 38 -8.55 -22.21 -6.92
N PRO A 39 -9.32 -21.31 -7.56
CA PRO A 39 -8.81 -20.00 -7.94
C PRO A 39 -8.37 -19.19 -6.72
N VAL A 40 -7.16 -18.64 -6.75
CA VAL A 40 -6.60 -17.78 -5.70
C VAL A 40 -6.86 -16.33 -6.06
N SER A 41 -7.55 -15.59 -5.19
CA SER A 41 -7.74 -14.14 -5.37
C SER A 41 -6.55 -13.36 -4.81
N LEU A 42 -6.43 -12.08 -5.19
CA LEU A 42 -5.43 -11.17 -4.65
C LEU A 42 -5.53 -11.09 -3.11
N TYR A 43 -6.75 -11.04 -2.57
CA TYR A 43 -6.97 -11.05 -1.11
C TYR A 43 -6.50 -12.36 -0.48
N SER A 44 -6.85 -13.49 -1.08
CA SER A 44 -6.43 -14.82 -0.60
C SER A 44 -4.91 -14.96 -0.65
N ALA A 45 -4.25 -14.45 -1.71
CA ALA A 45 -2.80 -14.49 -1.85
C ALA A 45 -2.09 -13.73 -0.71
N ILE A 46 -2.54 -12.50 -0.42
CA ILE A 46 -2.00 -11.72 0.70
C ILE A 46 -2.23 -12.46 2.03
N SER A 47 -3.40 -13.09 2.20
CA SER A 47 -3.72 -13.88 3.39
C SER A 47 -2.84 -15.13 3.51
N MET A 48 -2.54 -15.82 2.40
CA MET A 48 -1.61 -16.96 2.37
C MET A 48 -0.19 -16.56 2.79
N ALA A 49 0.23 -15.35 2.46
CA ALA A 49 1.49 -14.76 2.93
C ALA A 49 1.42 -14.24 4.39
N GLY A 50 0.38 -14.62 5.15
CA GLY A 50 0.20 -14.21 6.55
C GLY A 50 -0.32 -12.78 6.73
N GLY A 51 -0.73 -12.11 5.65
CA GLY A 51 -1.16 -10.72 5.63
C GLY A 51 0.01 -9.73 5.54
N ALA A 52 -0.33 -8.46 5.35
CA ALA A 52 0.66 -7.39 5.40
C ALA A 52 1.29 -7.24 6.79
N THR A 53 2.53 -6.76 6.84
CA THR A 53 3.18 -6.36 8.09
C THR A 53 2.54 -5.07 8.63
N PRO A 54 2.80 -4.69 9.88
CA PRO A 54 2.33 -3.39 10.42
C PRO A 54 2.85 -2.18 9.63
N THR A 55 3.96 -2.35 8.91
CA THR A 55 4.57 -1.31 8.05
C THR A 55 4.15 -1.44 6.58
N GLY A 56 3.36 -2.45 6.23
CA GLY A 56 2.87 -2.67 4.88
C GLY A 56 1.74 -1.70 4.50
N ASP A 57 1.79 -1.20 3.26
CA ASP A 57 0.78 -0.32 2.69
C ASP A 57 -0.15 -1.11 1.77
N SER A 58 -1.31 -1.50 2.30
CA SER A 58 -2.34 -2.22 1.54
C SER A 58 -3.02 -1.35 0.47
N ASN A 59 -2.79 -0.04 0.46
CA ASN A 59 -3.26 0.86 -0.60
C ASN A 59 -2.19 1.11 -1.68
N ASN A 60 -1.02 0.52 -1.54
CA ASN A 60 0.07 0.67 -2.49
C ASN A 60 0.70 -0.70 -2.80
N ILE A 61 -0.09 -1.52 -3.48
CA ILE A 61 0.31 -2.86 -3.93
C ILE A 61 0.65 -2.79 -5.40
N VAL A 62 1.84 -3.23 -5.77
CA VAL A 62 2.23 -3.40 -7.17
C VAL A 62 1.91 -4.83 -7.60
N PHE A 63 0.99 -4.96 -8.52
CA PHE A 63 0.61 -6.23 -9.12
C PHE A 63 1.16 -6.33 -10.54
N ASN A 64 1.98 -7.34 -10.81
CA ASN A 64 2.55 -7.57 -12.13
C ASN A 64 1.93 -8.81 -12.77
N ARG A 65 1.47 -8.64 -13.99
CA ARG A 65 0.98 -9.71 -14.84
C ARG A 65 1.54 -9.57 -16.26
N LYS A 66 2.24 -10.57 -16.74
CA LYS A 66 2.79 -10.62 -18.12
C LYS A 66 3.62 -9.38 -18.46
N GLY A 67 4.40 -8.89 -17.51
CA GLY A 67 5.27 -7.73 -17.66
C GLY A 67 4.58 -6.37 -17.56
N ILE A 68 3.27 -6.33 -17.28
CA ILE A 68 2.53 -5.10 -17.03
C ILE A 68 2.34 -4.93 -15.53
N SER A 69 2.69 -3.74 -15.02
CA SER A 69 2.54 -3.38 -13.61
C SER A 69 1.26 -2.58 -13.40
N TYR A 70 0.52 -2.96 -12.38
CA TYR A 70 -0.71 -2.27 -11.94
C TYR A 70 -0.52 -1.84 -10.49
N ASN A 71 -0.82 -0.59 -10.18
CA ASN A 71 -0.88 -0.12 -8.80
C ASN A 71 -2.30 -0.33 -8.27
N ILE A 72 -2.42 -1.10 -7.20
CA ILE A 72 -3.69 -1.50 -6.61
C ILE A 72 -3.74 -1.01 -5.16
N GLY A 73 -4.78 -0.24 -4.83
CA GLY A 73 -5.14 0.10 -3.45
C GLY A 73 -6.37 -0.70 -3.02
N LEU A 74 -6.31 -1.40 -1.90
CA LEU A 74 -7.47 -2.18 -1.43
C LEU A 74 -8.66 -1.28 -1.08
N GLN A 75 -8.40 -0.06 -0.60
CA GLN A 75 -9.45 0.92 -0.33
C GLN A 75 -10.01 1.49 -1.64
N SER A 76 -9.16 1.86 -2.58
CA SER A 76 -9.57 2.37 -3.90
C SER A 76 -10.44 1.37 -4.66
N LEU A 77 -10.12 0.06 -4.56
CA LEU A 77 -10.96 -0.98 -5.13
C LEU A 77 -12.37 -0.97 -4.53
N ARG A 78 -12.50 -0.80 -3.21
CA ARG A 78 -13.83 -0.73 -2.53
C ARG A 78 -14.62 0.49 -2.97
N GLU A 79 -13.97 1.64 -3.10
CA GLU A 79 -14.59 2.89 -3.57
C GLU A 79 -15.11 2.76 -5.00
N LEU A 80 -14.45 1.96 -5.83
CA LEU A 80 -14.87 1.61 -7.19
C LEU A 80 -15.93 0.49 -7.24
N GLY A 81 -16.40 0.00 -6.08
CA GLY A 81 -17.35 -1.11 -6.00
C GLY A 81 -16.77 -2.47 -6.37
N THR A 82 -15.44 -2.60 -6.42
CA THR A 82 -14.71 -3.82 -6.73
C THR A 82 -14.02 -4.36 -5.48
N SER A 83 -13.72 -5.64 -5.46
CA SER A 83 -13.04 -6.27 -4.33
C SER A 83 -11.78 -7.00 -4.79
N ALA A 84 -10.75 -7.00 -3.96
CA ALA A 84 -9.55 -7.82 -4.18
C ALA A 84 -9.87 -9.33 -4.28
N ASN A 85 -11.04 -9.75 -3.80
CA ASN A 85 -11.54 -11.13 -3.96
C ASN A 85 -11.95 -11.46 -5.42
N GLN A 86 -12.17 -10.44 -6.25
CA GLN A 86 -12.58 -10.61 -7.66
C GLN A 86 -11.38 -10.59 -8.62
N ILE A 87 -10.19 -10.26 -8.13
CA ILE A 87 -8.95 -10.27 -8.91
C ILE A 87 -8.29 -11.63 -8.69
N TYR A 88 -8.45 -12.53 -9.65
CA TYR A 88 -7.87 -13.88 -9.59
C TYR A 88 -6.46 -13.90 -10.17
N LEU A 89 -5.57 -14.61 -9.48
CA LEU A 89 -4.18 -14.78 -9.87
C LEU A 89 -4.03 -15.83 -10.99
N GLN A 90 -3.02 -15.63 -11.81
CA GLN A 90 -2.59 -16.52 -12.87
C GLN A 90 -1.13 -16.95 -12.64
N ASP A 91 -0.72 -17.99 -13.36
CA ASP A 91 0.67 -18.45 -13.32
C ASP A 91 1.64 -17.32 -13.69
N GLY A 92 2.67 -17.17 -12.87
CA GLY A 92 3.71 -16.16 -13.04
C GLY A 92 3.34 -14.75 -12.58
N ASP A 93 2.16 -14.53 -11.98
CA ASP A 93 1.83 -13.25 -11.37
C ASP A 93 2.75 -12.94 -10.19
N SER A 94 3.08 -11.68 -10.00
CA SER A 94 3.79 -11.22 -8.81
C SER A 94 3.08 -10.06 -8.12
N ILE A 95 3.14 -10.10 -6.80
CA ILE A 95 2.53 -9.11 -5.90
C ILE A 95 3.63 -8.54 -5.02
N HIS A 96 3.78 -7.23 -5.03
CA HIS A 96 4.69 -6.52 -4.15
C HIS A 96 3.90 -5.56 -3.26
N VAL A 97 3.96 -5.77 -1.94
CA VAL A 97 3.34 -4.86 -0.96
C VAL A 97 4.37 -3.83 -0.54
N ASN A 98 4.13 -2.56 -0.91
CA ASN A 98 5.05 -1.48 -0.55
C ASN A 98 5.03 -1.18 0.95
N SER A 99 6.10 -0.54 1.45
CA SER A 99 6.14 -0.01 2.81
C SER A 99 5.43 1.34 2.89
N GLN A 100 4.70 1.57 3.99
CA GLN A 100 4.16 2.88 4.37
C GLN A 100 5.26 3.92 4.61
N ASP A 101 6.49 3.48 4.85
CA ASP A 101 7.64 4.38 5.07
C ASP A 101 7.95 5.30 3.89
N ARG A 102 7.45 4.97 2.70
CA ARG A 102 7.59 5.83 1.51
C ARG A 102 6.59 6.97 1.46
N ASN A 103 5.50 6.90 2.23
CA ASN A 103 4.43 7.89 2.25
C ASN A 103 4.51 8.70 3.55
N LYS A 104 5.44 9.65 3.60
CA LYS A 104 5.64 10.53 4.76
C LYS A 104 5.59 11.98 4.33
N ILE A 105 5.03 12.81 5.21
CA ILE A 105 5.09 14.26 5.11
C ILE A 105 6.22 14.75 5.98
N TYR A 106 7.16 15.47 5.39
CA TYR A 106 8.25 16.07 6.13
C TYR A 106 7.80 17.45 6.63
N VAL A 107 7.76 17.61 7.95
CA VAL A 107 7.42 18.85 8.61
C VAL A 107 8.72 19.56 8.95
N LEU A 108 8.87 20.80 8.50
CA LEU A 108 10.08 21.62 8.69
C LEU A 108 9.69 23.01 9.17
N GLY A 109 10.48 23.58 10.06
CA GLY A 109 10.29 24.93 10.59
C GLY A 109 9.89 24.95 12.06
N GLU A 110 9.18 26.00 12.46
CA GLU A 110 8.84 26.30 13.85
C GLU A 110 7.59 25.54 14.31
N PHE A 111 7.74 24.23 14.49
CA PHE A 111 6.71 23.35 15.03
C PHE A 111 7.14 22.78 16.37
N GLY A 112 6.17 22.41 17.20
CA GLY A 112 6.44 21.76 18.49
C GLY A 112 7.16 20.43 18.37
N ARG A 113 7.05 19.77 17.21
CA ARG A 113 7.77 18.54 16.86
C ARG A 113 8.07 18.50 15.37
N VAL A 114 9.34 18.40 15.03
CA VAL A 114 9.84 18.32 13.65
C VAL A 114 10.25 16.89 13.36
N GLU A 115 9.26 16.08 12.95
CA GLU A 115 9.45 14.68 12.57
C GLU A 115 8.61 14.35 11.33
N PRO A 116 9.01 13.35 10.54
CA PRO A 116 8.17 12.88 9.44
C PRO A 116 6.84 12.30 9.94
N VAL A 117 5.73 12.79 9.40
CA VAL A 117 4.38 12.32 9.71
C VAL A 117 3.95 11.28 8.66
N PRO A 118 3.67 10.03 9.04
CA PRO A 118 3.24 9.01 8.09
C PRO A 118 1.83 9.30 7.56
N ILE A 119 1.64 9.11 6.26
CA ILE A 119 0.31 9.16 5.63
C ILE A 119 -0.36 7.81 5.90
N LYS A 120 -1.48 7.83 6.62
CA LYS A 120 -2.27 6.63 6.95
C LYS A 120 -3.09 6.17 5.74
N GLU A 121 -3.56 4.93 5.78
CA GLU A 121 -4.37 4.34 4.69
C GLU A 121 -5.57 5.21 4.27
N GLN A 122 -6.15 5.93 5.19
CA GLN A 122 -7.30 6.82 4.95
C GLN A 122 -6.90 8.23 4.49
N GLY A 123 -5.61 8.46 4.24
CA GLY A 123 -5.07 9.79 4.04
C GLY A 123 -4.87 10.55 5.36
N ILE A 124 -4.37 11.74 5.27
CA ILE A 124 -4.19 12.65 6.40
C ILE A 124 -4.43 14.08 5.93
N SER A 125 -5.17 14.86 6.69
CA SER A 125 -5.39 16.27 6.37
C SER A 125 -4.24 17.15 6.89
N LEU A 126 -4.10 18.34 6.32
CA LEU A 126 -3.13 19.33 6.81
C LEU A 126 -3.37 19.65 8.28
N ALA A 127 -4.62 19.79 8.72
CA ALA A 127 -4.93 20.04 10.13
C ALA A 127 -4.45 18.89 11.05
N GLN A 128 -4.56 17.64 10.59
CA GLN A 128 -4.04 16.49 11.34
C GLN A 128 -2.51 16.49 11.38
N VAL A 129 -1.83 16.83 10.28
CA VAL A 129 -0.37 16.95 10.24
C VAL A 129 0.09 18.00 11.24
N LEU A 130 -0.55 19.17 11.26
CA LEU A 130 -0.25 20.22 12.21
C LEU A 130 -0.46 19.75 13.66
N GLY A 131 -1.53 18.98 13.92
CA GLY A 131 -1.81 18.40 15.24
C GLY A 131 -0.76 17.37 15.68
N GLU A 132 -0.37 16.45 14.80
CA GLU A 132 0.67 15.44 15.07
C GLU A 132 2.05 16.08 15.30
N SER A 133 2.32 17.23 14.66
CA SER A 133 3.53 18.03 14.87
C SER A 133 3.46 18.92 16.14
N LYS A 134 2.47 18.70 17.03
CA LYS A 134 2.20 19.48 18.24
C LYS A 134 1.93 20.97 17.98
N GLY A 135 1.41 21.29 16.79
CA GLY A 135 1.10 22.64 16.37
C GLY A 135 2.34 23.49 16.06
N LEU A 136 2.09 24.76 15.82
CA LEU A 136 3.12 25.76 15.62
C LEU A 136 3.68 26.20 16.98
N ASP A 137 4.99 26.50 17.05
CA ASP A 137 5.57 27.14 18.23
C ASP A 137 4.96 28.52 18.41
N SER A 138 4.30 28.74 19.54
CA SER A 138 3.58 29.98 19.83
C SER A 138 4.48 31.21 19.96
N ASN A 139 5.78 31.02 20.21
CA ASN A 139 6.73 32.09 20.45
C ASN A 139 7.47 32.53 19.19
N THR A 140 7.70 31.60 18.25
CA THR A 140 8.59 31.84 17.12
C THR A 140 7.90 31.68 15.77
N ALA A 141 6.85 30.84 15.70
CA ALA A 141 6.21 30.55 14.45
C ALA A 141 5.27 31.65 13.95
N ASN A 142 5.25 31.87 12.66
CA ASN A 142 4.29 32.75 12.00
C ASN A 142 3.17 31.94 11.38
N ALA A 143 2.02 31.85 12.05
CA ALA A 143 0.86 31.11 11.60
C ALA A 143 0.29 31.60 10.26
N ALA A 144 0.61 32.84 9.84
CA ALA A 144 0.25 33.35 8.52
C ALA A 144 1.12 32.82 7.39
N LYS A 145 2.20 32.09 7.67
CA LYS A 145 3.20 31.70 6.65
C LYS A 145 3.50 30.21 6.71
N ILE A 146 2.50 29.39 6.36
CA ILE A 146 2.68 27.95 6.18
C ILE A 146 2.72 27.65 4.70
N TYR A 147 3.68 26.85 4.28
CA TYR A 147 3.82 26.39 2.91
C TYR A 147 3.68 24.88 2.85
N VAL A 148 2.81 24.40 1.97
CA VAL A 148 2.75 22.98 1.59
C VAL A 148 3.41 22.84 0.23
N VAL A 149 4.48 22.07 0.18
CA VAL A 149 5.23 21.78 -1.05
C VAL A 149 4.93 20.35 -1.47
N ARG A 150 4.47 20.17 -2.70
CA ARG A 150 4.07 18.87 -3.24
C ARG A 150 4.63 18.68 -4.64
N ASP A 151 5.33 17.58 -4.86
CA ASP A 151 5.74 17.19 -6.20
C ASP A 151 4.61 16.52 -6.95
N ASN A 152 4.32 17.02 -8.13
CA ASN A 152 3.38 16.43 -9.07
C ASN A 152 4.14 15.57 -10.06
N ILE A 153 4.10 14.24 -9.84
CA ILE A 153 4.85 13.26 -10.65
C ILE A 153 4.37 13.28 -12.11
N ASN A 154 3.09 13.54 -12.36
CA ASN A 154 2.51 13.50 -13.70
C ASN A 154 2.96 14.69 -14.56
N THR A 155 3.05 15.87 -13.97
CA THR A 155 3.45 17.12 -14.67
C THR A 155 4.94 17.43 -14.50
N ARG A 156 5.63 16.73 -13.60
CA ARG A 156 7.03 16.99 -13.18
C ARG A 156 7.21 18.42 -12.68
N THR A 157 6.20 18.94 -12.00
CA THR A 157 6.21 20.28 -11.40
C THR A 157 6.10 20.16 -9.88
N THR A 158 6.61 21.17 -9.19
CA THR A 158 6.42 21.30 -7.74
C THR A 158 5.33 22.34 -7.49
N ASP A 159 4.26 21.92 -6.85
CA ASP A 159 3.16 22.81 -6.45
C ASP A 159 3.44 23.34 -5.03
N ILE A 160 3.32 24.64 -4.85
CA ILE A 160 3.49 25.33 -3.57
C ILE A 160 2.17 25.97 -3.17
N TYR A 161 1.60 25.50 -2.08
CA TYR A 161 0.37 26.06 -1.50
C TYR A 161 0.74 26.94 -0.31
N TYR A 162 0.27 28.17 -0.34
CA TYR A 162 0.38 29.11 0.78
C TYR A 162 -0.87 28.99 1.66
N VAL A 163 -0.67 28.79 2.96
CA VAL A 163 -1.75 28.61 3.92
C VAL A 163 -1.56 29.60 5.08
N ASP A 164 -2.56 30.43 5.28
CA ASP A 164 -2.65 31.32 6.45
C ASP A 164 -3.56 30.68 7.50
N MET A 165 -3.02 30.34 8.65
CA MET A 165 -3.72 29.66 9.74
C MET A 165 -4.12 30.58 10.89
N GLN A 166 -4.18 31.89 10.67
CA GLN A 166 -4.55 32.86 11.72
C GLN A 166 -6.06 32.88 12.01
N THR A 167 -6.88 32.29 11.16
CA THR A 167 -8.35 32.31 11.31
C THR A 167 -8.94 30.92 11.51
N ILE A 168 -10.09 30.85 12.20
CA ILE A 168 -10.85 29.61 12.38
C ILE A 168 -11.29 29.03 11.03
N THR A 169 -11.61 29.89 10.07
CA THR A 169 -12.00 29.47 8.70
C THR A 169 -10.84 28.74 8.02
N SER A 170 -9.63 29.22 8.20
CA SER A 170 -8.43 28.58 7.66
C SER A 170 -8.20 27.19 8.23
N PHE A 171 -8.50 27.00 9.52
CA PHE A 171 -8.43 25.68 10.14
C PHE A 171 -9.45 24.71 9.54
N ALA A 172 -10.67 25.17 9.26
CA ALA A 172 -11.68 24.36 8.59
C ALA A 172 -11.26 23.96 7.16
N LEU A 173 -10.59 24.86 6.42
CA LEU A 173 -10.01 24.57 5.12
C LEU A 173 -8.85 23.58 5.22
N ALA A 174 -7.96 23.74 6.18
CA ALA A 174 -6.85 22.82 6.42
C ALA A 174 -7.33 21.40 6.77
N ASN A 175 -8.48 21.26 7.42
CA ASN A 175 -9.09 19.96 7.69
C ASN A 175 -9.61 19.26 6.43
N ARG A 176 -9.96 20.00 5.40
CA ARG A 176 -10.38 19.47 4.09
C ARG A 176 -9.22 19.27 3.11
N PHE A 177 -8.09 19.91 3.39
CA PHE A 177 -6.91 19.81 2.53
C PHE A 177 -6.21 18.47 2.78
N GLN A 178 -6.32 17.56 1.83
CA GLN A 178 -5.68 16.24 1.91
C GLN A 178 -4.20 16.35 1.48
N MET A 179 -3.37 15.68 2.26
CA MET A 179 -1.92 15.65 2.06
C MET A 179 -1.52 14.47 1.17
#